data_7acd66d94e6eea2e4a214c53b0361a5b
#
_entry.id   7acd66d94e6eea2e4a214c53b0361a5b
#
_cell.length_a   1.000
_cell.length_b   1.000
_cell.length_c   1.000
_cell.angle_alpha   90.00
_cell.angle_beta   90.00
_cell.angle_gamma   90.00
#
_symmetry.space_group_name_H-M   'P 1'
#
loop_
_entity.id
_entity.type
_entity.pdbx_description
1 polymer ?
#
loop_
_entity_poly.entity_id
_entity_poly.type
_entity_poly.pdbx_seq_one_letter_code
_entity_poly.pdbx_strand_id
1 'polypeptide(L)'
;MRTPRICLHAILLLMALLLTGPLAAQTPPTEATTPSPEQLIREMSDALKKAGNFQVHAEINFDQVLVSGQKIQYAGAADIVVRPPNGVFIDYRDDLSAKRFWYDGKQGTLLDVIYEKYSQAPLPDTIDAARDALRTEYDLSLPLADLVSSNHLETISARAISWGYLGVHDVEGTPANHIAIVGKNADLQLWIQKEGEPLPLKMVITYKNQSMSPQYQAVLMDWKLGAAVSDATFQPNLPKNAQQVKLLSAENQ
;
A
#
# COMPACT_ATOMS: atom_id res chain seq x y z
N MET A 1 -68.45 45.02 -32.53
CA MET A 1 -69.51 45.54 -31.69
C MET A 1 -69.13 45.25 -30.25
N ARG A 2 -68.87 46.37 -29.57
CA ARG A 2 -69.31 46.80 -28.24
C ARG A 2 -69.13 45.81 -27.09
N THR A 3 -68.13 46.12 -26.29
CA THR A 3 -68.02 46.27 -24.81
C THR A 3 -69.32 46.13 -24.01
N PRO A 4 -69.41 46.06 -22.65
CA PRO A 4 -68.43 46.58 -21.66
C PRO A 4 -68.28 45.78 -20.33
N ARG A 5 -67.21 46.08 -19.57
CA ARG A 5 -67.13 46.49 -18.16
C ARG A 5 -67.92 45.72 -17.11
N ILE A 6 -67.27 45.34 -16.00
CA ILE A 6 -67.46 46.02 -14.67
C ILE A 6 -66.41 45.52 -13.68
N CYS A 7 -65.78 46.45 -12.97
CA CYS A 7 -64.89 46.31 -11.81
C CYS A 7 -65.60 45.74 -10.58
N LEU A 8 -64.89 44.97 -9.77
CA LEU A 8 -65.17 45.03 -8.32
C LEU A 8 -63.87 44.81 -7.52
N HIS A 9 -63.49 45.84 -6.80
CA HIS A 9 -62.39 45.81 -5.84
C HIS A 9 -62.90 45.14 -4.56
N ALA A 10 -62.21 44.10 -4.09
CA ALA A 10 -62.33 43.62 -2.74
C ALA A 10 -60.92 43.67 -2.08
N ILE A 11 -60.80 44.70 -1.23
CA ILE A 11 -59.66 44.89 -0.34
C ILE A 11 -59.82 43.89 0.80
N LEU A 12 -58.92 42.89 0.84
CA LEU A 12 -58.72 42.03 2.00
C LEU A 12 -57.45 42.44 2.73
N LEU A 13 -57.59 43.12 3.84
CA LEU A 13 -56.57 43.46 4.80
C LEU A 13 -56.17 42.14 5.52
N LEU A 14 -55.05 41.53 5.18
CA LEU A 14 -54.54 40.37 5.92
C LEU A 14 -53.48 40.86 6.91
N MET A 15 -53.79 40.78 8.17
CA MET A 15 -52.93 41.12 9.30
C MET A 15 -51.77 40.15 9.39
N ALA A 16 -50.54 40.58 9.04
CA ALA A 16 -49.34 39.79 9.16
C ALA A 16 -48.92 39.73 10.64
N LEU A 17 -49.17 38.59 11.27
CA LEU A 17 -48.67 38.28 12.61
C LEU A 17 -47.18 37.95 12.48
N LEU A 18 -46.29 38.86 12.91
CA LEU A 18 -44.84 38.65 13.00
C LEU A 18 -44.53 37.64 14.11
N LEU A 19 -44.43 36.38 13.77
CA LEU A 19 -43.79 35.36 14.61
C LEU A 19 -42.27 35.53 14.51
N THR A 20 -41.68 36.31 15.41
CA THR A 20 -40.24 36.34 15.67
C THR A 20 -39.87 35.10 16.48
N GLY A 21 -39.69 33.97 15.82
CA GLY A 21 -39.03 32.82 16.43
C GLY A 21 -37.52 33.12 16.63
N PRO A 22 -36.89 32.63 17.73
CA PRO A 22 -35.47 32.81 17.91
C PRO A 22 -34.72 32.12 16.76
N LEU A 23 -33.92 32.91 16.05
CA LEU A 23 -32.99 32.42 15.04
C LEU A 23 -31.95 31.55 15.76
N ALA A 24 -32.12 30.23 15.74
CA ALA A 24 -31.13 29.32 16.25
C ALA A 24 -29.85 29.56 15.43
N ALA A 25 -28.81 30.09 16.09
CA ALA A 25 -27.51 30.25 15.51
C ALA A 25 -27.04 28.84 15.04
N GLN A 26 -27.03 28.61 13.74
CA GLN A 26 -26.39 27.42 13.16
C GLN A 26 -24.91 27.56 13.46
N THR A 27 -24.40 26.68 14.32
CA THR A 27 -22.96 26.49 14.48
C THR A 27 -22.36 26.24 13.07
N PRO A 28 -21.35 27.01 12.65
CA PRO A 28 -20.71 26.73 11.37
C PRO A 28 -20.25 25.27 11.37
N PRO A 29 -20.38 24.54 10.25
CA PRO A 29 -19.87 23.19 10.15
C PRO A 29 -18.40 23.24 10.54
N THR A 30 -17.99 22.42 11.50
CA THR A 30 -16.58 22.21 11.83
C THR A 30 -15.88 21.85 10.53
N GLU A 31 -14.99 22.70 10.05
CA GLU A 31 -14.15 22.37 8.89
C GLU A 31 -13.45 21.03 9.20
N ALA A 32 -13.81 20.01 8.45
CA ALA A 32 -13.15 18.72 8.54
C ALA A 32 -11.68 18.99 8.16
N THR A 33 -10.80 18.97 9.15
CA THR A 33 -9.36 19.15 8.93
C THR A 33 -8.88 18.07 7.97
N THR A 34 -8.34 18.49 6.83
CA THR A 34 -7.71 17.58 5.86
C THR A 34 -6.60 16.81 6.58
N PRO A 35 -6.62 15.46 6.57
CA PRO A 35 -5.60 14.69 7.26
C PRO A 35 -4.22 14.91 6.62
N SER A 36 -3.19 14.98 7.45
CA SER A 36 -1.80 15.06 6.97
C SER A 36 -1.37 13.69 6.43
N PRO A 37 -0.70 13.62 5.27
CA PRO A 37 -0.14 12.38 4.73
C PRO A 37 0.77 11.67 5.72
N GLU A 38 1.62 12.40 6.45
CA GLU A 38 2.53 11.85 7.46
C GLU A 38 1.77 11.23 8.62
N GLN A 39 0.66 11.85 9.04
CA GLN A 39 -0.20 11.30 10.09
C GLN A 39 -0.85 9.99 9.64
N LEU A 40 -1.38 9.93 8.41
CA LEU A 40 -2.00 8.72 7.86
C LEU A 40 -1.00 7.56 7.78
N ILE A 41 0.25 7.81 7.36
CA ILE A 41 1.29 6.78 7.34
C ILE A 41 1.68 6.35 8.75
N ARG A 42 1.72 7.28 9.71
CA ARG A 42 1.98 6.95 11.11
C ARG A 42 0.90 6.03 11.68
N GLU A 43 -0.37 6.39 11.48
CA GLU A 43 -1.53 5.59 11.92
C GLU A 43 -1.50 4.19 11.31
N MET A 44 -1.21 4.07 10.01
CA MET A 44 -1.01 2.79 9.32
C MET A 44 0.15 1.98 9.94
N SER A 45 1.29 2.62 10.15
CA SER A 45 2.47 1.96 10.75
C SER A 45 2.17 1.48 12.17
N ASP A 46 1.48 2.28 12.98
CA ASP A 46 1.11 1.93 14.34
C ASP A 46 0.08 0.79 14.39
N ALA A 47 -0.87 0.75 13.45
CA ALA A 47 -1.82 -0.35 13.33
C ALA A 47 -1.12 -1.68 13.01
N LEU A 48 -0.19 -1.69 12.05
CA LEU A 48 0.60 -2.89 11.71
C LEU A 48 1.51 -3.33 12.87
N LYS A 49 2.15 -2.38 13.58
CA LYS A 49 2.94 -2.68 14.78
C LYS A 49 2.09 -3.29 15.90
N LYS A 50 0.91 -2.70 16.15
CA LYS A 50 -0.04 -3.19 17.18
C LYS A 50 -0.55 -4.59 16.85
N ALA A 51 -0.78 -4.88 15.58
CA ALA A 51 -1.21 -6.20 15.13
C ALA A 51 -0.17 -7.27 15.41
N GLY A 52 1.12 -6.93 15.44
CA GLY A 52 2.22 -7.87 15.55
C GLY A 52 2.30 -8.74 14.31
N ASN A 53 1.81 -9.99 14.39
CA ASN A 53 1.76 -10.87 13.22
C ASN A 53 0.67 -10.43 12.24
N PHE A 54 0.94 -10.55 10.96
CA PHE A 54 -0.09 -10.36 9.94
C PHE A 54 0.15 -11.24 8.71
N GLN A 55 -0.93 -11.46 7.98
CA GLN A 55 -0.91 -12.06 6.65
C GLN A 55 -1.68 -11.15 5.71
N VAL A 56 -1.26 -11.09 4.47
CA VAL A 56 -1.89 -10.30 3.42
C VAL A 56 -1.70 -10.96 2.07
N HIS A 57 -2.73 -10.89 1.24
CA HIS A 57 -2.66 -11.22 -0.19
C HIS A 57 -2.47 -9.94 -0.99
N ALA A 58 -1.62 -9.97 -2.02
CA ALA A 58 -1.37 -8.86 -2.92
C ALA A 58 -1.60 -9.29 -4.37
N GLU A 59 -2.51 -8.58 -5.07
CA GLU A 59 -2.62 -8.64 -6.52
C GLU A 59 -1.72 -7.57 -7.13
N ILE A 60 -0.86 -7.96 -8.05
CA ILE A 60 0.26 -7.15 -8.53
C ILE A 60 0.14 -6.95 -10.03
N ASN A 61 0.40 -5.71 -10.48
CA ASN A 61 0.65 -5.39 -11.88
C ASN A 61 1.94 -4.59 -11.99
N PHE A 62 2.78 -4.91 -12.95
CA PHE A 62 4.02 -4.18 -13.17
C PHE A 62 4.36 -4.05 -14.65
N ASP A 63 5.03 -2.95 -14.97
CA ASP A 63 5.47 -2.67 -16.33
C ASP A 63 6.90 -3.16 -16.55
N GLN A 64 7.15 -3.79 -17.70
CA GLN A 64 8.48 -4.04 -18.24
C GLN A 64 8.67 -3.25 -19.52
N VAL A 65 9.78 -2.53 -19.62
CA VAL A 65 10.14 -1.78 -20.83
C VAL A 65 11.09 -2.64 -21.67
N LEU A 66 10.64 -2.99 -22.86
CA LEU A 66 11.46 -3.77 -23.81
C LEU A 66 12.55 -2.88 -24.44
N VAL A 67 13.56 -3.50 -25.04
CA VAL A 67 14.64 -2.80 -25.78
C VAL A 67 14.09 -1.91 -26.89
N SER A 68 12.93 -2.28 -27.49
CA SER A 68 12.21 -1.48 -28.47
C SER A 68 11.61 -0.18 -27.92
N GLY A 69 11.60 0.01 -26.59
CA GLY A 69 10.88 1.09 -25.92
C GLY A 69 9.41 0.79 -25.66
N GLN A 70 8.87 -0.34 -26.10
CA GLN A 70 7.52 -0.75 -25.80
C GLN A 70 7.38 -1.12 -24.32
N LYS A 71 6.31 -0.65 -23.67
CA LYS A 71 5.97 -0.98 -22.29
C LYS A 71 4.92 -2.09 -22.29
N ILE A 72 5.25 -3.20 -21.64
CA ILE A 72 4.37 -4.37 -21.47
C ILE A 72 4.01 -4.45 -19.99
N GLN A 73 2.72 -4.64 -19.69
CA GLN A 73 2.25 -4.87 -18.34
C GLN A 73 2.10 -6.38 -18.09
N TYR A 74 2.65 -6.83 -16.99
CA TYR A 74 2.53 -8.19 -16.46
C TYR A 74 1.72 -8.19 -15.17
N ALA A 75 1.11 -9.33 -14.86
CA ALA A 75 0.36 -9.55 -13.65
C ALA A 75 1.05 -10.59 -12.76
N GLY A 76 0.77 -10.52 -11.47
CA GLY A 76 1.25 -11.46 -10.48
C GLY A 76 0.50 -11.35 -9.17
N ALA A 77 0.82 -12.22 -8.23
CA ALA A 77 0.27 -12.23 -6.89
C ALA A 77 1.32 -12.63 -5.86
N ALA A 78 1.12 -12.21 -4.61
CA ALA A 78 1.95 -12.61 -3.50
C ALA A 78 1.12 -12.90 -2.24
N ASP A 79 1.39 -14.01 -1.57
CA ASP A 79 0.96 -14.28 -0.22
C ASP A 79 2.10 -13.97 0.74
N ILE A 80 1.87 -13.07 1.68
CA ILE A 80 2.89 -12.57 2.60
C ILE A 80 2.48 -12.88 4.03
N VAL A 81 3.38 -13.48 4.80
CA VAL A 81 3.23 -13.71 6.23
C VAL A 81 4.37 -13.05 6.97
N VAL A 82 4.02 -12.20 7.95
CA VAL A 82 5.00 -11.47 8.75
C VAL A 82 4.80 -11.75 10.23
N ARG A 83 5.90 -12.02 10.91
CA ARG A 83 5.98 -12.12 12.37
C ARG A 83 7.17 -11.33 12.87
N PRO A 84 6.96 -10.08 13.29
CA PRO A 84 8.02 -9.30 13.88
C PRO A 84 8.59 -9.98 15.15
N PRO A 85 9.87 -9.80 15.47
CA PRO A 85 10.81 -8.94 14.73
C PRO A 85 11.54 -9.64 13.58
N ASN A 86 11.33 -10.96 13.34
CA ASN A 86 12.30 -11.75 12.57
C ASN A 86 11.71 -12.94 11.79
N GLY A 87 10.43 -12.91 11.46
CA GLY A 87 9.78 -13.94 10.63
C GLY A 87 9.16 -13.34 9.37
N VAL A 88 9.56 -13.78 8.17
CA VAL A 88 8.94 -13.42 6.91
C VAL A 88 8.83 -14.65 6.02
N PHE A 89 7.64 -14.85 5.45
CA PHE A 89 7.41 -15.78 4.35
C PHE A 89 6.71 -15.06 3.21
N ILE A 90 7.16 -15.28 1.98
CA ILE A 90 6.55 -14.72 0.77
C ILE A 90 6.45 -15.87 -0.25
N ASP A 91 5.24 -16.13 -0.75
CA ASP A 91 5.00 -16.95 -1.96
C ASP A 91 4.59 -15.99 -3.08
N TYR A 92 5.47 -15.77 -4.04
CA TYR A 92 5.29 -14.83 -5.14
C TYR A 92 5.23 -15.58 -6.46
N ARG A 93 4.28 -15.20 -7.30
CA ARG A 93 4.16 -15.70 -8.68
C ARG A 93 3.69 -14.58 -9.60
N ASP A 94 4.30 -14.50 -10.75
CA ASP A 94 3.88 -13.62 -11.84
C ASP A 94 3.93 -14.36 -13.20
N ASP A 95 3.62 -13.64 -14.29
CA ASP A 95 3.65 -14.18 -15.65
C ASP A 95 5.03 -14.67 -16.09
N LEU A 96 6.11 -14.25 -15.42
CA LEU A 96 7.50 -14.50 -15.81
C LEU A 96 8.24 -15.41 -14.82
N SER A 97 7.80 -15.48 -13.55
CA SER A 97 8.52 -16.12 -12.47
C SER A 97 7.63 -16.66 -11.35
N ALA A 98 8.16 -17.60 -10.58
CA ALA A 98 7.57 -18.06 -9.33
C ALA A 98 8.68 -18.24 -8.29
N LYS A 99 8.56 -17.55 -7.17
CA LYS A 99 9.59 -17.50 -6.14
C LYS A 99 9.00 -17.65 -4.74
N ARG A 100 9.74 -18.32 -3.86
CA ARG A 100 9.42 -18.34 -2.42
C ARG A 100 10.59 -17.80 -1.64
N PHE A 101 10.28 -17.01 -0.63
CA PHE A 101 11.27 -16.48 0.29
C PHE A 101 10.88 -16.83 1.72
N TRP A 102 11.83 -17.35 2.48
CA TRP A 102 11.71 -17.60 3.91
C TRP A 102 12.82 -16.87 4.63
N TYR A 103 12.47 -16.28 5.76
CA TYR A 103 13.40 -15.69 6.70
C TYR A 103 12.96 -16.02 8.13
N ASP A 104 13.85 -16.60 8.91
CA ASP A 104 13.60 -17.12 10.27
C ASP A 104 14.32 -16.33 11.38
N GLY A 105 14.89 -15.16 11.05
CA GLY A 105 15.67 -14.34 11.96
C GLY A 105 17.18 -14.65 11.96
N LYS A 106 17.63 -15.57 11.13
CA LYS A 106 19.05 -15.95 11.00
C LYS A 106 19.48 -16.16 9.56
N GLN A 107 18.59 -16.72 8.78
CA GLN A 107 18.87 -17.10 7.40
C GLN A 107 17.71 -16.70 6.49
N GLY A 108 18.05 -16.12 5.35
CA GLY A 108 17.17 -15.96 4.22
C GLY A 108 17.36 -17.11 3.24
N THR A 109 16.27 -17.72 2.78
CA THR A 109 16.24 -18.72 1.72
C THR A 109 15.34 -18.25 0.60
N LEU A 110 15.87 -18.14 -0.61
CA LEU A 110 15.12 -17.80 -1.83
C LEU A 110 15.10 -19.02 -2.75
N LEU A 111 13.90 -19.50 -3.08
CA LEU A 111 13.67 -20.57 -4.04
C LEU A 111 13.10 -20.00 -5.33
N ASP A 112 13.73 -20.31 -6.45
CA ASP A 112 13.08 -20.23 -7.75
C ASP A 112 12.30 -21.53 -7.98
N VAL A 113 10.97 -21.42 -7.99
CA VAL A 113 10.06 -22.57 -8.03
C VAL A 113 10.09 -23.23 -9.41
N ILE A 114 10.28 -22.44 -10.48
CA ILE A 114 10.26 -22.93 -11.86
C ILE A 114 11.50 -23.76 -12.18
N TYR A 115 12.67 -23.28 -11.73
CA TYR A 115 13.95 -23.94 -12.02
C TYR A 115 14.41 -24.88 -10.90
N GLU A 116 13.64 -25.01 -9.80
CA GLU A 116 14.00 -25.78 -8.61
C GLU A 116 15.41 -25.45 -8.10
N LYS A 117 15.78 -24.16 -8.11
CA LYS A 117 17.05 -23.66 -7.59
C LYS A 117 16.83 -22.79 -6.38
N TYR A 118 17.65 -22.93 -5.37
CA TYR A 118 17.56 -22.10 -4.19
C TYR A 118 18.90 -21.52 -3.78
N SER A 119 18.85 -20.36 -3.15
CA SER A 119 20.01 -19.71 -2.51
C SER A 119 19.74 -19.47 -1.06
N GLN A 120 20.78 -19.47 -0.25
CA GLN A 120 20.72 -19.17 1.17
C GLN A 120 21.79 -18.16 1.55
N ALA A 121 21.45 -17.24 2.43
CA ALA A 121 22.37 -16.27 2.99
C ALA A 121 22.09 -16.08 4.49
N PRO A 122 23.12 -15.97 5.33
CA PRO A 122 22.95 -15.49 6.69
C PRO A 122 22.47 -14.04 6.64
N LEU A 123 21.48 -13.71 7.47
CA LEU A 123 20.90 -12.38 7.54
C LEU A 123 20.85 -11.91 9.02
N PRO A 124 20.90 -10.60 9.27
CA PRO A 124 20.69 -10.03 10.59
C PRO A 124 19.37 -10.47 11.22
N ASP A 125 19.26 -10.33 12.55
CA ASP A 125 18.19 -10.89 13.38
C ASP A 125 16.86 -10.08 13.39
N THR A 126 16.78 -8.99 12.63
CA THR A 126 15.54 -8.21 12.45
C THR A 126 15.16 -8.09 10.99
N ILE A 127 13.85 -7.98 10.71
CA ILE A 127 13.31 -7.82 9.36
C ILE A 127 13.91 -6.61 8.65
N ASP A 128 14.02 -5.46 9.34
CA ASP A 128 14.55 -4.23 8.73
C ASP A 128 16.03 -4.39 8.36
N ALA A 129 16.85 -4.91 9.26
CA ALA A 129 18.26 -5.14 8.99
C ALA A 129 18.48 -6.22 7.92
N ALA A 130 17.67 -7.29 7.92
CA ALA A 130 17.72 -8.33 6.90
C ALA A 130 17.34 -7.79 5.51
N ARG A 131 16.28 -6.96 5.42
CA ARG A 131 15.90 -6.26 4.18
C ARG A 131 17.02 -5.37 3.66
N ASP A 132 17.65 -4.60 4.54
CA ASP A 132 18.73 -3.71 4.16
C ASP A 132 19.98 -4.50 3.70
N ALA A 133 20.32 -5.61 4.37
CA ALA A 133 21.40 -6.51 3.94
C ALA A 133 21.09 -7.14 2.57
N LEU A 134 19.89 -7.65 2.33
CA LEU A 134 19.49 -8.18 1.03
C LEU A 134 19.69 -7.16 -0.09
N ARG A 135 19.32 -5.90 0.14
CA ARG A 135 19.47 -4.84 -0.84
C ARG A 135 20.93 -4.41 -1.06
N THR A 136 21.71 -4.26 0.02
CA THR A 136 23.05 -3.67 -0.07
C THR A 136 24.13 -4.68 -0.40
N GLU A 137 24.02 -5.90 0.13
CA GLU A 137 25.04 -6.94 -0.05
C GLU A 137 24.76 -7.84 -1.26
N TYR A 138 23.48 -8.01 -1.63
CA TYR A 138 23.07 -8.95 -2.68
C TYR A 138 22.34 -8.30 -3.85
N ASP A 139 22.12 -6.97 -3.83
CA ASP A 139 21.31 -6.24 -4.82
C ASP A 139 19.91 -6.87 -5.03
N LEU A 140 19.37 -7.46 -3.97
CA LEU A 140 18.09 -8.17 -3.98
C LEU A 140 17.01 -7.34 -3.32
N SER A 141 16.05 -6.89 -4.11
CA SER A 141 14.83 -6.24 -3.62
C SER A 141 13.66 -7.21 -3.74
N LEU A 142 13.07 -7.56 -2.60
CA LEU A 142 11.87 -8.39 -2.59
C LEU A 142 10.64 -7.51 -2.88
N PRO A 143 9.66 -8.03 -3.64
CA PRO A 143 8.40 -7.35 -3.84
C PRO A 143 7.76 -6.98 -2.49
N LEU A 144 7.22 -5.76 -2.41
CA LEU A 144 6.56 -5.26 -1.20
C LEU A 144 7.44 -5.25 0.08
N ALA A 145 8.79 -5.28 -0.08
CA ALA A 145 9.70 -5.28 1.07
C ALA A 145 9.49 -4.08 2.04
N ASP A 146 9.05 -2.95 1.51
CA ASP A 146 8.73 -1.79 2.35
C ASP A 146 7.46 -1.99 3.20
N LEU A 147 6.56 -2.91 2.83
CA LEU A 147 5.37 -3.24 3.62
C LEU A 147 5.73 -3.93 4.95
N VAL A 148 6.83 -4.67 4.99
CA VAL A 148 7.27 -5.39 6.19
C VAL A 148 8.18 -4.54 7.10
N SER A 149 8.41 -3.26 6.75
CA SER A 149 9.21 -2.32 7.55
C SER A 149 8.57 -2.08 8.91
N SER A 150 9.38 -1.98 9.95
CA SER A 150 8.91 -1.60 11.28
C SER A 150 8.66 -0.09 11.42
N ASN A 151 9.20 0.72 10.51
CA ASN A 151 9.07 2.19 10.54
C ASN A 151 8.81 2.77 9.14
N HIS A 152 7.57 2.61 8.66
CA HIS A 152 7.15 3.08 7.34
C HIS A 152 7.34 4.59 7.16
N LEU A 153 6.98 5.38 8.18
CA LEU A 153 7.08 6.84 8.08
C LEU A 153 8.52 7.30 7.87
N GLU A 154 9.47 6.78 8.65
CA GLU A 154 10.89 7.14 8.52
C GLU A 154 11.44 6.69 7.16
N THR A 155 11.15 5.45 6.76
CA THR A 155 11.59 4.88 5.48
C THR A 155 11.10 5.69 4.28
N ILE A 156 9.85 6.13 4.30
CA ILE A 156 9.25 6.93 3.23
C ILE A 156 9.75 8.37 3.31
N SER A 157 9.80 8.99 4.49
CA SER A 157 10.24 10.38 4.69
C SER A 157 11.67 10.61 4.23
N ALA A 158 12.56 9.64 4.44
CA ALA A 158 13.95 9.73 4.01
C ALA A 158 14.10 9.88 2.49
N ARG A 159 13.08 9.51 1.72
CA ARG A 159 13.07 9.54 0.24
C ARG A 159 12.12 10.60 -0.33
N ALA A 160 11.24 11.17 0.49
CA ALA A 160 10.20 12.11 0.07
C ALA A 160 10.77 13.51 -0.14
N ILE A 161 10.38 14.14 -1.26
CA ILE A 161 10.60 15.55 -1.56
C ILE A 161 9.37 16.37 -1.18
N SER A 162 8.18 15.84 -1.47
CA SER A 162 6.91 16.46 -1.14
C SER A 162 5.80 15.43 -0.98
N TRP A 163 4.71 15.84 -0.32
CA TRP A 163 3.56 15.02 0.02
C TRP A 163 2.28 15.72 -0.42
N GLY A 164 1.27 14.96 -0.78
CA GLY A 164 -0.04 15.46 -1.11
C GLY A 164 -1.14 14.53 -0.64
N TYR A 165 -2.19 15.08 -0.02
CA TYR A 165 -3.45 14.39 0.22
C TYR A 165 -4.37 14.62 -0.97
N LEU A 166 -4.85 13.54 -1.58
CA LEU A 166 -5.64 13.57 -2.82
C LEU A 166 -7.14 13.35 -2.57
N GLY A 167 -7.54 13.16 -1.31
CA GLY A 167 -8.93 12.90 -0.97
C GLY A 167 -9.22 11.43 -0.65
N VAL A 168 -10.50 11.10 -0.59
CA VAL A 168 -10.97 9.74 -0.35
C VAL A 168 -11.35 9.11 -1.69
N HIS A 169 -10.78 7.97 -1.98
CA HIS A 169 -11.06 7.19 -3.19
C HIS A 169 -11.40 5.75 -2.82
N ASP A 170 -12.08 5.05 -3.69
CA ASP A 170 -12.46 3.66 -3.49
C ASP A 170 -11.34 2.72 -3.95
N VAL A 171 -11.12 1.64 -3.18
CA VAL A 171 -10.29 0.49 -3.57
C VAL A 171 -11.11 -0.77 -3.33
N GLU A 172 -11.52 -1.43 -4.40
CA GLU A 172 -12.31 -2.66 -4.36
C GLU A 172 -13.55 -2.56 -3.43
N GLY A 173 -14.28 -1.44 -3.49
CA GLY A 173 -15.46 -1.18 -2.67
C GLY A 173 -15.16 -0.65 -1.27
N THR A 174 -13.90 -0.38 -0.93
CA THR A 174 -13.49 0.13 0.38
C THR A 174 -12.99 1.57 0.29
N PRO A 175 -13.60 2.55 1.02
CA PRO A 175 -13.11 3.92 1.06
C PRO A 175 -11.72 4.02 1.67
N ALA A 176 -10.80 4.70 0.99
CA ALA A 176 -9.42 4.87 1.40
C ALA A 176 -8.94 6.31 1.25
N ASN A 177 -8.14 6.77 2.21
CA ASN A 177 -7.40 8.02 2.12
C ASN A 177 -6.27 7.84 1.11
N HIS A 178 -6.28 8.61 0.03
CA HIS A 178 -5.29 8.57 -1.03
C HIS A 178 -4.25 9.65 -0.83
N ILE A 179 -2.99 9.26 -0.75
CA ILE A 179 -1.85 10.16 -0.65
C ILE A 179 -0.86 9.92 -1.79
N ALA A 180 -0.19 10.99 -2.20
CA ALA A 180 0.89 10.93 -3.17
C ALA A 180 2.17 11.50 -2.54
N ILE A 181 3.28 10.85 -2.84
CA ILE A 181 4.61 11.19 -2.33
C ILE A 181 5.54 11.30 -3.52
N VAL A 182 6.12 12.47 -3.70
CA VAL A 182 7.11 12.73 -4.73
C VAL A 182 8.49 12.41 -4.17
N GLY A 183 9.20 11.49 -4.80
CA GLY A 183 10.58 11.17 -4.46
C GLY A 183 11.55 11.57 -5.59
N LYS A 184 12.84 11.43 -5.35
CA LYS A 184 13.88 11.77 -6.36
C LYS A 184 13.83 10.79 -7.54
N ASN A 185 13.86 9.50 -7.27
CA ASN A 185 13.98 8.44 -8.26
C ASN A 185 12.65 7.73 -8.55
N ALA A 186 11.70 7.79 -7.61
CA ALA A 186 10.39 7.20 -7.75
C ALA A 186 9.35 8.03 -7.01
N ASP A 187 8.12 8.04 -7.54
CA ASP A 187 6.95 8.55 -6.85
C ASP A 187 6.15 7.38 -6.27
N LEU A 188 5.55 7.59 -5.12
CA LEU A 188 4.70 6.60 -4.45
C LEU A 188 3.30 7.17 -4.29
N GLN A 189 2.30 6.39 -4.63
CA GLN A 189 0.92 6.62 -4.23
C GLN A 189 0.50 5.52 -3.28
N LEU A 190 -0.25 5.88 -2.23
CA LEU A 190 -0.72 4.94 -1.21
C LEU A 190 -2.17 5.23 -0.86
N TRP A 191 -2.98 4.19 -0.79
CA TRP A 191 -4.36 4.22 -0.34
C TRP A 191 -4.45 3.50 1.00
N ILE A 192 -4.82 4.23 2.03
CA ILE A 192 -4.93 3.74 3.41
C ILE A 192 -6.41 3.69 3.79
N GLN A 193 -6.87 2.55 4.26
CA GLN A 193 -8.26 2.35 4.68
C GLN A 193 -8.72 3.48 5.60
N LYS A 194 -9.89 4.07 5.27
CA LYS A 194 -10.40 5.23 5.99
C LYS A 194 -11.14 4.85 7.27
N GLU A 195 -11.86 3.74 7.24
CA GLU A 195 -12.69 3.29 8.34
C GLU A 195 -12.20 1.96 8.88
N GLY A 196 -12.22 1.79 10.21
CA GLY A 196 -11.64 0.61 10.86
C GLY A 196 -10.13 0.73 11.07
N GLU A 197 -9.40 -0.39 10.95
CA GLU A 197 -7.94 -0.37 11.06
C GLU A 197 -7.33 0.30 9.80
N PRO A 198 -6.43 1.29 9.95
CA PRO A 198 -5.87 2.04 8.83
C PRO A 198 -4.82 1.22 8.06
N LEU A 199 -5.27 0.19 7.36
CA LEU A 199 -4.41 -0.70 6.59
C LEU A 199 -4.13 -0.16 5.19
N PRO A 200 -2.95 -0.42 4.61
CA PRO A 200 -2.69 -0.12 3.20
C PRO A 200 -3.53 -1.06 2.32
N LEU A 201 -4.33 -0.49 1.41
CA LEU A 201 -5.18 -1.25 0.48
C LEU A 201 -4.62 -1.28 -0.92
N LYS A 202 -3.88 -0.24 -1.31
CA LYS A 202 -3.26 -0.15 -2.63
C LYS A 202 -2.02 0.71 -2.58
N MET A 203 -1.04 0.36 -3.40
CA MET A 203 0.12 1.19 -3.66
C MET A 203 0.46 1.21 -5.15
N VAL A 204 1.02 2.33 -5.60
CA VAL A 204 1.59 2.47 -6.94
C VAL A 204 2.95 3.16 -6.82
N ILE A 205 3.98 2.54 -7.38
CA ILE A 205 5.33 3.11 -7.50
C ILE A 205 5.56 3.44 -8.96
N THR A 206 6.01 4.67 -9.25
CA THR A 206 6.42 5.09 -10.59
C THR A 206 7.92 5.35 -10.59
N TYR A 207 8.70 4.55 -11.32
CA TYR A 207 10.17 4.63 -11.38
C TYR A 207 10.63 5.70 -12.36
N LYS A 208 10.86 6.93 -11.89
CA LYS A 208 11.23 8.09 -12.72
C LYS A 208 12.62 8.02 -13.31
N ASN A 209 13.51 7.26 -12.68
CA ASN A 209 14.90 7.06 -13.13
C ASN A 209 15.04 5.99 -14.20
N GLN A 210 13.96 5.33 -14.59
CA GLN A 210 13.91 4.32 -15.64
C GLN A 210 13.22 4.90 -16.90
N SER A 211 13.66 4.45 -18.08
CA SER A 211 13.04 4.83 -19.35
C SER A 211 11.56 4.51 -19.35
N MET A 212 10.72 5.38 -19.91
CA MET A 212 9.26 5.26 -19.99
C MET A 212 8.55 5.20 -18.62
N SER A 213 9.27 5.47 -17.51
CA SER A 213 8.73 5.50 -16.14
C SER A 213 7.80 4.32 -15.83
N PRO A 214 8.31 3.09 -15.84
CA PRO A 214 7.49 1.91 -15.56
C PRO A 214 6.88 1.98 -14.17
N GLN A 215 5.71 1.35 -14.02
CA GLN A 215 4.99 1.32 -12.75
C GLN A 215 4.95 -0.09 -12.16
N TYR A 216 4.91 -0.13 -10.84
CA TYR A 216 4.56 -1.28 -10.03
C TYR A 216 3.32 -0.92 -9.21
N GLN A 217 2.26 -1.71 -9.32
CA GLN A 217 1.03 -1.55 -8.56
C GLN A 217 0.77 -2.81 -7.75
N ALA A 218 0.32 -2.65 -6.51
CA ALA A 218 -0.20 -3.74 -5.70
C ALA A 218 -1.52 -3.33 -5.05
N VAL A 219 -2.52 -4.21 -5.11
CA VAL A 219 -3.76 -4.16 -4.32
C VAL A 219 -3.63 -5.18 -3.21
N LEU A 220 -3.80 -4.75 -1.96
CA LEU A 220 -3.58 -5.53 -0.75
C LEU A 220 -4.93 -5.90 -0.15
N MET A 221 -5.18 -7.19 0.00
CA MET A 221 -6.47 -7.73 0.45
C MET A 221 -6.30 -8.91 1.40
N ASP A 222 -7.40 -9.42 1.92
CA ASP A 222 -7.43 -10.59 2.81
C ASP A 222 -6.52 -10.47 4.04
N TRP A 223 -6.44 -9.26 4.60
CA TRP A 223 -5.66 -8.99 5.79
C TRP A 223 -6.11 -9.85 6.97
N LYS A 224 -5.18 -10.55 7.60
CA LYS A 224 -5.37 -11.31 8.84
C LYS A 224 -4.39 -10.78 9.89
N LEU A 225 -4.89 -9.96 10.79
CA LEU A 225 -4.10 -9.33 11.86
C LEU A 225 -4.09 -10.21 13.10
N GLY A 226 -2.95 -10.27 13.81
CA GLY A 226 -2.82 -10.99 15.08
C GLY A 226 -2.96 -12.51 14.99
N ALA A 227 -2.99 -13.09 13.79
CA ALA A 227 -3.12 -14.54 13.62
C ALA A 227 -1.88 -15.26 14.18
N ALA A 228 -2.11 -16.38 14.88
CA ALA A 228 -1.02 -17.21 15.34
C ALA A 228 -0.27 -17.81 14.14
N VAL A 229 1.04 -17.61 14.09
CA VAL A 229 1.91 -18.14 13.03
C VAL A 229 2.96 -19.04 13.66
N SER A 230 3.08 -20.29 13.17
CA SER A 230 4.05 -21.25 13.68
C SER A 230 5.47 -20.97 13.14
N ASP A 231 6.50 -21.40 13.87
CA ASP A 231 7.88 -21.32 13.41
C ASP A 231 8.11 -22.06 12.09
N ALA A 232 7.38 -23.14 11.86
CA ALA A 232 7.47 -23.94 10.63
C ALA A 232 7.12 -23.11 9.36
N THR A 233 6.33 -22.04 9.49
CA THR A 233 5.99 -21.15 8.38
C THR A 233 7.24 -20.46 7.80
N PHE A 234 8.24 -20.20 8.63
CA PHE A 234 9.46 -19.48 8.25
C PHE A 234 10.62 -20.42 7.92
N GLN A 235 10.39 -21.74 7.99
CA GLN A 235 11.38 -22.74 7.58
C GLN A 235 11.20 -23.11 6.12
N PRO A 236 12.29 -23.23 5.33
CA PRO A 236 12.19 -23.51 3.92
C PRO A 236 11.67 -24.93 3.68
N ASN A 237 10.59 -25.06 2.93
CA ASN A 237 10.09 -26.32 2.42
C ASN A 237 10.52 -26.48 0.95
N LEU A 238 11.72 -27.03 0.76
CA LEU A 238 12.33 -27.17 -0.54
C LEU A 238 11.87 -28.45 -1.26
N PRO A 239 11.68 -28.44 -2.60
CA PRO A 239 11.51 -29.64 -3.39
C PRO A 239 12.68 -30.60 -3.19
N LYS A 240 12.43 -31.92 -3.25
CA LYS A 240 13.47 -32.95 -3.03
C LYS A 240 14.66 -32.83 -3.99
N ASN A 241 14.42 -32.34 -5.19
CA ASN A 241 15.44 -32.18 -6.25
C ASN A 241 15.99 -30.75 -6.35
N ALA A 242 15.61 -29.86 -5.43
CA ALA A 242 16.08 -28.48 -5.49
C ALA A 242 17.60 -28.41 -5.35
N GLN A 243 18.24 -27.66 -6.25
CA GLN A 243 19.67 -27.49 -6.28
C GLN A 243 20.06 -26.18 -5.61
N GLN A 244 21.02 -26.26 -4.71
CA GLN A 244 21.57 -25.05 -4.13
C GLN A 244 22.50 -24.34 -5.13
N VAL A 245 22.28 -23.03 -5.28
CA VAL A 245 23.15 -22.15 -6.05
C VAL A 245 23.65 -21.04 -5.14
N LYS A 246 24.84 -20.52 -5.42
CA LYS A 246 25.41 -19.43 -4.64
C LYS A 246 24.64 -18.13 -4.95
N LEU A 247 24.20 -17.43 -3.91
CA LEU A 247 23.75 -16.05 -4.05
C LEU A 247 25.00 -15.18 -4.29
N LEU A 248 25.02 -14.47 -5.42
CA LEU A 248 26.16 -13.59 -5.73
C LEU A 248 26.00 -12.29 -4.92
N SER A 249 27.10 -11.81 -4.35
CA SER A 249 27.15 -10.49 -3.75
C SER A 249 27.10 -9.41 -4.85
N ALA A 250 26.62 -8.22 -4.49
CA ALA A 250 26.54 -7.07 -5.40
C ALA A 250 27.92 -6.69 -6.01
N GLU A 251 29.01 -6.97 -5.29
CA GLU A 251 30.39 -6.74 -5.77
C GLU A 251 30.83 -7.73 -6.87
N ASN A 252 30.12 -8.83 -7.05
CA ASN A 252 30.46 -9.91 -7.99
C ASN A 252 29.44 -10.04 -9.14
N GLN A 253 28.57 -9.07 -9.32
CA GLN A 253 27.66 -8.92 -10.45
C GLN A 253 28.20 -7.86 -11.41
#